data_28ecbecc000e212604476bf5373b8229
#
_entry.id   28ecbecc000e212604476bf5373b8229
#
_cell.length_a   1.000
_cell.length_b   1.000
_cell.length_c   1.000
_cell.angle_alpha   90.00
_cell.angle_beta   90.00
_cell.angle_gamma   90.00
#
_symmetry.space_group_name_H-M   'P 1'
#
loop_
_entity.id
_entity.type
_entity.pdbx_description
1 polymer ?
#
loop_
_entity_poly.entity_id
_entity_poly.type
_entity_poly.pdbx_seq_one_letter_code
_entity_poly.pdbx_strand_id
1 'polypeptide(L)'
;MITTSNAKESSSLASISRRQFACAAACVFAGAAALPVFALADQAGGTPPDMPSDGGQGGPGGEPPQGGQPEGQPGGPGGADTMTFDYTGTYTAVFTADGQQAAAQGESIEATETDQNAVLAQNAGTAVLRDCTIAKSGDDTDGDRCNFYGANSIVLAVNEGSQVVLGGCTLSATSEGSNGVFATDSGVAFVNDCGIDTSAGNSRGLDATYAGVVVASQVDIATEGDHCAAVATDRGGGTISVVGGTFSTAGSGSPLLYSTGNIQVNGIVGTASASQIAGMEGLNTILINNSELESTNTGLTGSDPVANGVIIYQSTSGDAEATTGDAASFQAASSTLKAAITSGTMFYFTNTTANVVLSNTVLDFDSASNKLAYVAGNDANNWGTPGSNGAQVNFTATNQQLAGDVCADTTSSLNLYLLNASTWSGSASIEDNANGATSSAPLGVYVDGSSTWTVTADAHLSALGVATGGGIVDTDGNTVTVVAGGQTVVQGTSSVTVTVDGDYTSDFMSSANELASETYDRSAFDEYFGTSTAWTMGQVA
;
A
#
# COMPACT_ATOMS: atom_id res chain seq x y z
N MET A 1 -46.10 -52.17 -3.93
CA MET A 1 -45.04 -52.25 -4.91
C MET A 1 -44.93 -50.90 -5.58
N ILE A 2 -44.13 -50.01 -5.04
CA ILE A 2 -43.95 -48.68 -5.57
C ILE A 2 -42.44 -48.41 -5.51
N THR A 3 -41.88 -48.27 -6.67
CA THR A 3 -40.45 -47.96 -6.88
C THR A 3 -40.28 -46.44 -6.84
N THR A 4 -39.45 -45.94 -5.97
CA THR A 4 -38.99 -44.55 -5.91
C THR A 4 -37.66 -44.40 -6.61
N SER A 5 -37.60 -43.54 -7.64
CA SER A 5 -36.39 -43.13 -8.31
C SER A 5 -35.84 -41.82 -7.70
N ASN A 6 -34.59 -41.85 -7.26
CA ASN A 6 -33.85 -40.68 -6.86
C ASN A 6 -33.29 -39.95 -8.09
N ALA A 7 -33.69 -38.71 -8.30
CA ALA A 7 -33.08 -37.78 -9.22
C ALA A 7 -32.05 -36.90 -8.44
N LYS A 8 -30.80 -36.94 -8.84
CA LYS A 8 -29.77 -35.99 -8.43
C LYS A 8 -29.92 -34.73 -9.27
N GLU A 9 -30.23 -33.62 -8.64
CA GLU A 9 -30.09 -32.31 -9.25
C GLU A 9 -28.66 -31.83 -9.09
N SER A 10 -27.97 -31.66 -10.21
CA SER A 10 -26.72 -30.94 -10.33
C SER A 10 -27.02 -29.48 -10.61
N SER A 11 -26.73 -28.58 -9.67
CA SER A 11 -26.80 -27.14 -9.90
C SER A 11 -25.62 -26.70 -10.76
N SER A 12 -25.86 -26.35 -12.01
CA SER A 12 -24.94 -25.66 -12.88
C SER A 12 -25.00 -24.16 -12.55
N LEU A 13 -23.88 -23.57 -12.16
CA LEU A 13 -23.70 -22.13 -12.13
C LEU A 13 -23.75 -21.61 -13.58
N ALA A 14 -24.83 -20.88 -13.88
CA ALA A 14 -25.00 -20.21 -15.15
C ALA A 14 -24.21 -18.90 -15.15
N SER A 15 -23.28 -18.77 -16.08
CA SER A 15 -22.62 -17.54 -16.47
C SER A 15 -23.68 -16.48 -16.87
N ILE A 16 -23.73 -15.37 -16.16
CA ILE A 16 -24.56 -14.21 -16.53
C ILE A 16 -23.80 -13.46 -17.61
N SER A 17 -24.29 -13.60 -18.84
CA SER A 17 -23.77 -12.87 -20.01
C SER A 17 -24.21 -11.39 -19.94
N ARG A 18 -23.27 -10.49 -20.19
CA ARG A 18 -23.48 -9.07 -20.50
C ARG A 18 -24.48 -8.94 -21.66
N ARG A 19 -25.72 -8.62 -21.40
CA ARG A 19 -26.69 -7.97 -22.33
C ARG A 19 -28.01 -7.74 -21.62
N GLN A 20 -28.30 -6.45 -21.45
CA GLN A 20 -29.62 -5.79 -21.44
C GLN A 20 -29.70 -4.72 -20.34
N PHE A 21 -29.20 -3.53 -20.67
CA PHE A 21 -29.84 -2.28 -20.30
C PHE A 21 -29.59 -1.29 -21.43
N ALA A 22 -30.40 -1.42 -22.49
CA ALA A 22 -30.61 -0.34 -23.43
C ALA A 22 -31.91 0.33 -23.00
N CYS A 23 -31.84 1.48 -22.39
CA CYS A 23 -32.96 2.40 -22.30
C CYS A 23 -32.45 3.83 -22.53
N ALA A 24 -33.01 4.41 -23.55
CA ALA A 24 -32.81 5.70 -24.15
C ALA A 24 -32.64 6.85 -23.14
N ALA A 25 -31.56 7.62 -23.30
CA ALA A 25 -31.57 9.03 -22.97
C ALA A 25 -30.94 9.77 -24.16
N ALA A 26 -31.79 10.25 -25.05
CA ALA A 26 -31.43 11.31 -25.98
C ALA A 26 -31.26 12.59 -25.14
N CYS A 27 -30.02 12.97 -24.81
CA CYS A 27 -29.73 14.27 -24.26
C CYS A 27 -29.18 15.17 -25.36
N VAL A 28 -29.97 16.17 -25.62
CA VAL A 28 -29.73 17.31 -26.47
C VAL A 28 -28.47 18.05 -25.98
N PHE A 29 -27.46 18.19 -26.84
CA PHE A 29 -26.35 19.09 -26.61
C PHE A 29 -26.81 20.53 -26.74
N ALA A 30 -26.96 21.22 -25.64
CA ALA A 30 -27.02 22.68 -25.58
C ALA A 30 -26.55 23.14 -24.18
N GLY A 31 -25.46 23.87 -24.16
CA GLY A 31 -25.02 24.65 -23.02
C GLY A 31 -23.69 24.15 -22.41
N ALA A 32 -22.63 24.89 -22.68
CA ALA A 32 -21.38 24.81 -21.93
C ALA A 32 -21.68 25.22 -20.47
N ALA A 33 -21.92 24.21 -19.62
CA ALA A 33 -21.89 24.41 -18.18
C ALA A 33 -20.42 24.29 -17.76
N ALA A 34 -19.85 25.38 -17.28
CA ALA A 34 -18.56 25.35 -16.60
C ALA A 34 -18.67 24.36 -15.43
N LEU A 35 -17.84 23.34 -15.44
CA LEU A 35 -17.70 22.44 -14.33
C LEU A 35 -17.18 23.25 -13.12
N PRO A 36 -17.68 23.03 -11.92
CA PRO A 36 -17.14 23.69 -10.75
C PRO A 36 -15.68 23.27 -10.56
N VAL A 37 -14.78 24.22 -10.52
CA VAL A 37 -13.41 24.02 -10.05
C VAL A 37 -13.52 23.83 -8.55
N PHE A 38 -13.31 22.61 -8.08
CA PHE A 38 -13.28 22.32 -6.66
C PHE A 38 -11.92 22.75 -6.10
N ALA A 39 -11.90 23.86 -5.37
CA ALA A 39 -10.75 24.21 -4.55
C ALA A 39 -10.68 23.20 -3.38
N LEU A 40 -9.58 22.46 -3.31
CA LEU A 40 -9.26 21.66 -2.13
C LEU A 40 -9.09 22.60 -0.94
N ALA A 41 -9.75 22.30 0.15
CA ALA A 41 -9.63 23.08 1.38
C ALA A 41 -8.21 22.98 1.93
N ASP A 42 -7.59 24.14 2.07
CA ASP A 42 -6.28 24.40 2.64
C ASP A 42 -6.17 23.81 4.06
N GLN A 43 -5.35 22.79 4.24
CA GLN A 43 -4.86 22.42 5.57
C GLN A 43 -3.60 23.25 5.83
N ALA A 44 -3.75 24.28 6.64
CA ALA A 44 -2.71 25.21 6.99
C ALA A 44 -1.51 24.54 7.68
N GLY A 45 -0.44 24.36 6.93
CA GLY A 45 0.90 24.01 7.43
C GLY A 45 1.75 25.26 7.59
N GLY A 46 2.32 25.44 8.76
CA GLY A 46 3.18 26.57 9.10
C GLY A 46 4.49 26.58 8.31
N THR A 47 4.94 27.76 7.97
CA THR A 47 6.18 28.10 7.26
C THR A 47 7.44 27.66 8.01
N PRO A 48 8.40 26.97 7.35
CA PRO A 48 9.77 26.79 7.86
C PRO A 48 10.66 28.00 7.53
N PRO A 49 11.72 28.25 8.30
CA PRO A 49 12.65 29.35 8.05
C PRO A 49 13.68 29.03 6.97
N ASP A 50 14.10 30.09 6.26
CA ASP A 50 15.11 30.13 5.19
C ASP A 50 16.45 29.50 5.55
N MET A 51 17.00 28.70 4.63
CA MET A 51 18.44 28.38 4.57
C MET A 51 19.01 28.56 3.16
N PRO A 52 20.30 28.88 3.03
CA PRO A 52 20.87 29.46 1.82
C PRO A 52 21.24 28.42 0.76
N SER A 53 21.06 28.82 -0.50
CA SER A 53 21.42 28.11 -1.73
C SER A 53 22.92 27.95 -1.92
N ASP A 54 23.39 26.78 -2.31
CA ASP A 54 24.65 26.65 -3.07
C ASP A 54 24.49 25.63 -4.21
N GLY A 55 24.90 26.04 -5.40
CA GLY A 55 24.64 25.35 -6.64
C GLY A 55 25.72 24.35 -7.05
N GLY A 56 25.35 23.30 -7.74
CA GLY A 56 26.26 22.38 -8.40
C GLY A 56 25.60 21.69 -9.59
N GLN A 57 26.04 22.02 -10.79
CA GLN A 57 25.65 21.41 -12.07
C GLN A 57 26.18 19.98 -12.21
N GLY A 58 25.37 19.06 -12.72
CA GLY A 58 25.79 17.76 -13.25
C GLY A 58 24.92 17.33 -14.42
N GLY A 59 25.55 17.09 -15.56
CA GLY A 59 24.95 16.78 -16.86
C GLY A 59 24.61 15.29 -17.08
N PRO A 60 24.18 14.87 -18.30
CA PRO A 60 23.19 13.81 -18.52
C PRO A 60 23.76 12.41 -18.78
N GLY A 61 22.97 11.39 -18.43
CA GLY A 61 23.00 10.05 -19.02
C GLY A 61 23.71 8.98 -18.22
N GLY A 62 22.98 7.95 -17.81
CA GLY A 62 23.53 6.67 -17.34
C GLY A 62 22.45 5.79 -16.70
N GLU A 63 22.51 4.51 -17.04
CA GLU A 63 21.70 3.40 -16.55
C GLU A 63 21.33 3.49 -15.05
N PRO A 64 20.23 2.83 -14.60
CA PRO A 64 19.85 2.82 -13.19
C PRO A 64 21.06 2.35 -12.35
N PRO A 65 21.46 3.07 -11.30
CA PRO A 65 22.68 2.77 -10.59
C PRO A 65 22.54 1.45 -9.84
N GLN A 66 23.24 0.43 -10.32
CA GLN A 66 23.74 -0.60 -9.42
C GLN A 66 24.65 0.08 -8.42
N GLY A 67 24.22 0.11 -7.17
CA GLY A 67 24.90 0.44 -5.95
C GLY A 67 26.27 1.13 -6.08
N GLY A 68 26.28 2.42 -5.82
CA GLY A 68 27.48 3.18 -5.58
C GLY A 68 27.11 4.48 -4.90
N GLN A 69 27.20 4.52 -3.56
CA GLN A 69 27.09 5.77 -2.82
C GLN A 69 28.17 6.75 -3.27
N PRO A 70 27.88 8.05 -3.37
CA PRO A 70 28.91 9.07 -3.31
C PRO A 70 29.55 9.01 -1.91
N GLU A 71 30.86 8.79 -1.86
CA GLU A 71 31.62 8.89 -0.62
C GLU A 71 31.48 10.31 -0.05
N GLY A 72 30.84 10.43 1.13
CA GLY A 72 31.04 11.61 1.95
C GLY A 72 29.86 12.27 2.65
N GLN A 73 28.71 11.60 2.84
CA GLN A 73 27.75 12.11 3.81
C GLN A 73 27.21 10.99 4.69
N PRO A 74 27.16 11.16 6.03
CA PRO A 74 26.41 10.27 6.89
C PRO A 74 24.93 10.43 6.49
N GLY A 75 24.30 9.36 6.00
CA GLY A 75 22.90 9.35 5.65
C GLY A 75 22.04 9.69 6.86
N GLY A 76 21.64 10.95 6.97
CA GLY A 76 20.43 11.30 7.69
C GLY A 76 19.24 10.88 6.84
N PRO A 77 18.09 10.65 7.43
CA PRO A 77 16.85 10.45 6.68
C PRO A 77 16.61 11.71 5.82
N GLY A 78 16.46 11.54 4.51
CA GLY A 78 16.30 12.62 3.55
C GLY A 78 17.59 12.91 2.78
N GLY A 79 17.69 12.35 1.56
CA GLY A 79 18.55 12.86 0.50
C GLY A 79 18.17 14.30 0.14
N ALA A 80 18.67 14.80 -0.99
CA ALA A 80 18.21 16.07 -1.55
C ALA A 80 16.68 16.16 -1.51
N ASP A 81 16.11 17.34 -1.31
CA ASP A 81 14.66 17.55 -1.25
C ASP A 81 13.97 17.04 -2.51
N THR A 82 13.60 15.73 -2.47
CA THR A 82 12.89 15.05 -3.55
C THR A 82 11.38 15.15 -3.37
N MET A 83 10.92 15.84 -2.30
CA MET A 83 9.50 15.99 -1.96
C MET A 83 8.87 17.23 -2.61
N THR A 84 9.65 18.05 -3.31
CA THR A 84 9.15 19.25 -4.01
C THR A 84 9.18 19.02 -5.52
N PHE A 85 8.05 19.33 -6.19
CA PHE A 85 7.98 19.27 -7.66
C PHE A 85 8.92 20.30 -8.29
N ASP A 86 9.92 19.85 -9.04
CA ASP A 86 10.94 20.69 -9.66
C ASP A 86 11.11 20.46 -11.18
N TYR A 87 10.17 19.74 -11.80
CA TYR A 87 10.22 19.45 -13.24
C TYR A 87 10.05 20.72 -14.08
N THR A 88 11.08 21.04 -14.87
CA THR A 88 11.10 22.20 -15.75
C THR A 88 10.97 21.84 -17.24
N GLY A 89 10.74 20.54 -17.54
CA GLY A 89 10.54 20.06 -18.90
C GLY A 89 9.18 20.47 -19.48
N THR A 90 8.97 20.14 -20.74
CA THR A 90 7.70 20.35 -21.43
C THR A 90 7.03 19.02 -21.67
N TYR A 91 5.76 18.90 -21.34
CA TYR A 91 4.95 17.74 -21.69
C TYR A 91 4.41 17.87 -23.11
N THR A 92 4.36 16.76 -23.84
CA THR A 92 3.74 16.66 -25.15
C THR A 92 2.73 15.51 -25.16
N ALA A 93 1.64 15.65 -25.89
CA ALA A 93 0.63 14.59 -26.03
C ALA A 93 -0.09 14.66 -27.37
N VAL A 94 -0.71 13.53 -27.73
CA VAL A 94 -1.58 13.43 -28.91
C VAL A 94 -2.90 14.18 -28.67
N PHE A 95 -3.49 14.02 -27.49
CA PHE A 95 -4.70 14.72 -27.08
C PHE A 95 -4.39 15.61 -25.87
N THR A 96 -4.62 16.91 -26.00
CA THR A 96 -4.24 17.89 -24.97
C THR A 96 -5.40 18.79 -24.58
N ALA A 97 -5.61 18.94 -23.29
CA ALA A 97 -6.42 19.99 -22.67
C ALA A 97 -5.48 20.95 -21.94
N ASP A 98 -5.23 22.13 -22.51
CA ASP A 98 -4.30 23.14 -22.00
C ASP A 98 -5.07 24.43 -21.65
N GLY A 99 -5.28 24.67 -20.37
CA GLY A 99 -6.04 25.83 -19.88
C GLY A 99 -7.50 25.88 -20.33
N GLN A 100 -8.02 24.82 -20.90
CA GLN A 100 -9.38 24.73 -21.43
C GLN A 100 -9.89 23.28 -21.39
N GLN A 101 -11.19 23.10 -21.61
CA GLN A 101 -11.77 21.78 -21.73
C GLN A 101 -11.55 21.20 -23.15
N ALA A 102 -11.16 19.94 -23.21
CA ALA A 102 -11.15 19.10 -24.41
C ALA A 102 -11.89 17.79 -24.14
N ALA A 103 -12.64 17.29 -25.11
CA ALA A 103 -13.42 16.06 -24.96
C ALA A 103 -13.32 15.16 -26.19
N ALA A 104 -13.32 13.83 -25.95
CA ALA A 104 -13.39 12.80 -26.97
C ALA A 104 -14.35 11.69 -26.55
N GLN A 105 -15.03 11.07 -27.50
CA GLN A 105 -15.90 9.93 -27.26
C GLN A 105 -15.79 8.90 -28.40
N GLY A 106 -15.54 7.65 -28.04
CA GLY A 106 -15.42 6.55 -29.01
C GLY A 106 -14.22 6.68 -29.94
N GLU A 107 -13.24 7.50 -29.57
CA GLU A 107 -12.04 7.77 -30.37
C GLU A 107 -10.93 6.77 -30.07
N SER A 108 -10.05 6.58 -31.05
CA SER A 108 -8.77 5.89 -30.89
C SER A 108 -7.66 6.94 -30.84
N ILE A 109 -6.92 6.97 -29.72
CA ILE A 109 -5.80 7.88 -29.48
C ILE A 109 -4.56 7.04 -29.31
N GLU A 110 -3.56 7.24 -30.15
CA GLU A 110 -2.32 6.46 -30.17
C GLU A 110 -1.11 7.38 -30.11
N ALA A 111 -0.27 7.21 -29.08
CA ALA A 111 1.00 7.90 -28.94
C ALA A 111 2.15 6.93 -29.24
N THR A 112 2.94 7.23 -30.27
CA THR A 112 4.04 6.37 -30.74
C THR A 112 5.41 7.00 -30.57
N GLU A 113 5.46 8.28 -30.27
CA GLU A 113 6.71 8.98 -30.09
C GLU A 113 7.25 8.80 -28.67
N THR A 114 8.55 8.83 -28.54
CA THR A 114 9.28 8.81 -27.27
C THR A 114 8.94 10.03 -26.41
N ASP A 115 8.83 9.84 -25.11
CA ASP A 115 8.49 10.88 -24.12
C ASP A 115 7.16 11.62 -24.42
N GLN A 116 6.26 11.05 -25.19
CA GLN A 116 4.96 11.62 -25.53
C GLN A 116 3.84 10.93 -24.78
N ASN A 117 3.03 11.67 -24.05
CA ASN A 117 1.79 11.15 -23.46
C ASN A 117 0.73 10.91 -24.55
N ALA A 118 -0.22 10.02 -24.34
CA ALA A 118 -1.36 9.92 -25.25
C ALA A 118 -2.40 11.00 -24.93
N VAL A 119 -2.67 11.24 -23.64
CA VAL A 119 -3.60 12.26 -23.13
C VAL A 119 -2.91 13.13 -22.09
N LEU A 120 -3.09 14.43 -22.17
CA LEU A 120 -2.55 15.43 -21.24
C LEU A 120 -3.61 16.45 -20.85
N ALA A 121 -3.76 16.68 -19.54
CA ALA A 121 -4.42 17.86 -18.98
C ALA A 121 -3.38 18.69 -18.20
N GLN A 122 -3.22 19.96 -18.56
CA GLN A 122 -2.28 20.88 -17.93
C GLN A 122 -2.83 22.32 -17.85
N ASN A 123 -2.20 23.16 -17.00
CA ASN A 123 -2.53 24.58 -16.88
C ASN A 123 -4.02 24.82 -16.57
N ALA A 124 -4.59 24.07 -15.63
CA ALA A 124 -6.01 24.06 -15.30
C ALA A 124 -6.93 23.63 -16.47
N GLY A 125 -6.41 22.79 -17.39
CA GLY A 125 -7.19 22.17 -18.45
C GLY A 125 -7.97 20.95 -17.97
N THR A 126 -9.08 20.62 -18.63
CA THR A 126 -9.90 19.43 -18.32
C THR A 126 -10.04 18.56 -19.55
N ALA A 127 -9.48 17.34 -19.51
CA ALA A 127 -9.62 16.32 -20.55
C ALA A 127 -10.74 15.33 -20.17
N VAL A 128 -11.77 15.21 -20.99
CA VAL A 128 -12.90 14.30 -20.76
C VAL A 128 -12.96 13.26 -21.89
N LEU A 129 -12.74 11.99 -21.55
CA LEU A 129 -12.75 10.91 -22.51
C LEU A 129 -13.77 9.84 -22.11
N ARG A 130 -14.59 9.41 -23.07
CA ARG A 130 -15.62 8.38 -22.87
C ARG A 130 -15.52 7.32 -23.96
N ASP A 131 -15.57 6.06 -23.55
CA ASP A 131 -15.58 4.90 -24.45
C ASP A 131 -14.41 4.94 -25.46
N CYS A 132 -13.27 5.53 -25.09
CA CYS A 132 -12.09 5.68 -25.95
C CYS A 132 -11.13 4.50 -25.79
N THR A 133 -10.39 4.20 -26.88
CA THR A 133 -9.23 3.30 -26.85
C THR A 133 -7.97 4.16 -26.89
N ILE A 134 -7.11 4.04 -25.88
CA ILE A 134 -5.93 4.89 -25.71
C ILE A 134 -4.71 3.99 -25.64
N ALA A 135 -3.77 4.15 -26.58
CA ALA A 135 -2.60 3.29 -26.71
C ALA A 135 -1.29 4.08 -26.67
N LYS A 136 -0.25 3.46 -26.11
CA LYS A 136 1.11 4.02 -26.04
C LYS A 136 2.15 2.97 -26.42
N SER A 137 3.10 3.34 -27.29
CA SER A 137 4.16 2.43 -27.76
C SER A 137 5.54 3.06 -27.91
N GLY A 138 5.69 4.37 -27.68
CA GLY A 138 7.00 5.03 -27.66
C GLY A 138 7.62 4.94 -26.26
N ASP A 139 8.88 4.49 -26.17
CA ASP A 139 9.60 4.35 -24.91
C ASP A 139 9.95 5.72 -24.27
N ASP A 140 10.28 5.71 -22.98
CA ASP A 140 10.87 6.86 -22.32
C ASP A 140 12.37 6.99 -22.64
N THR A 141 12.93 8.17 -22.40
CA THR A 141 14.39 8.42 -22.46
C THR A 141 15.02 8.61 -21.08
N ASP A 142 14.20 8.70 -20.05
CA ASP A 142 14.64 9.03 -18.70
C ASP A 142 13.65 8.48 -17.67
N GLY A 143 14.04 7.42 -16.97
CA GLY A 143 13.21 6.73 -16.00
C GLY A 143 12.72 7.64 -14.87
N ASP A 144 13.53 8.61 -14.39
CA ASP A 144 13.11 9.54 -13.34
C ASP A 144 11.98 10.47 -13.83
N ARG A 145 12.02 10.87 -15.10
CA ARG A 145 10.96 11.71 -15.69
C ARG A 145 9.64 10.97 -15.81
N CYS A 146 9.67 9.70 -16.15
CA CYS A 146 8.44 8.91 -16.25
C CYS A 146 7.91 8.49 -14.88
N ASN A 147 8.78 8.08 -13.95
CA ASN A 147 8.40 7.58 -12.65
C ASN A 147 7.90 8.67 -11.70
N PHE A 148 8.51 9.86 -11.73
CA PHE A 148 8.22 10.91 -10.75
C PHE A 148 7.38 12.07 -11.31
N TYR A 149 7.47 12.33 -12.62
CA TYR A 149 6.79 13.48 -13.23
C TYR A 149 5.75 13.09 -14.28
N GLY A 150 5.58 11.81 -14.55
CA GLY A 150 4.55 11.31 -15.47
C GLY A 150 4.81 11.56 -16.94
N ALA A 151 6.05 11.93 -17.34
CA ALA A 151 6.40 11.96 -18.75
C ALA A 151 6.23 10.55 -19.35
N ASN A 152 5.80 10.45 -20.60
CA ASN A 152 5.57 9.18 -21.27
C ASN A 152 4.37 8.34 -20.78
N SER A 153 3.56 8.81 -19.83
CA SER A 153 2.35 8.09 -19.38
C SER A 153 1.29 7.99 -20.50
N ILE A 154 0.40 7.00 -20.43
CA ILE A 154 -0.77 6.95 -21.32
C ILE A 154 -1.62 8.19 -21.07
N VAL A 155 -1.94 8.48 -19.79
CA VAL A 155 -2.75 9.63 -19.40
C VAL A 155 -2.06 10.39 -18.28
N LEU A 156 -1.92 11.71 -18.43
CA LEU A 156 -1.31 12.61 -17.46
C LEU A 156 -2.23 13.77 -17.10
N ALA A 157 -2.44 13.97 -15.79
CA ALA A 157 -2.97 15.21 -15.22
C ALA A 157 -1.86 15.92 -14.43
N VAL A 158 -1.50 17.14 -14.78
CA VAL A 158 -0.41 17.88 -14.15
C VAL A 158 -0.79 19.33 -13.90
N ASN A 159 -0.31 19.86 -12.80
CA ASN A 159 -0.56 21.19 -12.21
C ASN A 159 -1.94 21.33 -11.53
N GLU A 160 -1.97 22.20 -10.53
CA GLU A 160 -3.20 22.57 -9.82
C GLU A 160 -4.32 23.01 -10.77
N GLY A 161 -5.53 22.53 -10.54
CA GLY A 161 -6.71 22.80 -11.34
C GLY A 161 -6.83 21.99 -12.63
N SER A 162 -5.80 21.21 -13.01
CA SER A 162 -5.86 20.31 -14.17
C SER A 162 -6.58 19.03 -13.82
N GLN A 163 -7.45 18.56 -14.74
CA GLN A 163 -8.26 17.37 -14.50
C GLN A 163 -8.34 16.47 -15.73
N VAL A 164 -8.19 15.16 -15.51
CA VAL A 164 -8.56 14.13 -16.48
C VAL A 164 -9.77 13.36 -15.96
N VAL A 165 -10.73 13.09 -16.84
CA VAL A 165 -11.91 12.28 -16.53
C VAL A 165 -12.07 11.20 -17.59
N LEU A 166 -11.95 9.94 -17.17
CA LEU A 166 -12.09 8.76 -18.01
C LEU A 166 -13.33 7.97 -17.62
N GLY A 167 -14.13 7.58 -18.59
CA GLY A 167 -15.30 6.71 -18.40
C GLY A 167 -15.43 5.68 -19.49
N GLY A 168 -15.43 4.38 -19.16
CA GLY A 168 -15.57 3.29 -20.14
C GLY A 168 -14.39 3.14 -21.10
N CYS A 169 -13.20 3.65 -20.75
CA CYS A 169 -12.04 3.64 -21.63
C CYS A 169 -11.18 2.38 -21.45
N THR A 170 -10.47 2.01 -22.53
CA THR A 170 -9.44 0.98 -22.49
C THR A 170 -8.08 1.63 -22.77
N LEU A 171 -7.14 1.47 -21.83
CA LEU A 171 -5.80 2.00 -21.88
C LEU A 171 -4.81 0.86 -22.07
N SER A 172 -3.82 1.01 -22.95
CA SER A 172 -2.79 0.00 -23.14
C SER A 172 -1.42 0.62 -23.41
N ALA A 173 -0.36 0.03 -22.86
CA ALA A 173 1.02 0.40 -23.18
C ALA A 173 1.90 -0.84 -23.37
N THR A 174 2.77 -0.76 -24.38
CA THR A 174 3.80 -1.77 -24.66
C THR A 174 5.21 -1.23 -24.50
N SER A 175 5.35 -0.01 -24.05
CA SER A 175 6.60 0.75 -23.95
C SER A 175 7.04 0.96 -22.50
N GLU A 176 8.35 1.09 -22.33
CA GLU A 176 8.99 1.38 -21.04
C GLU A 176 8.52 2.73 -20.47
N GLY A 177 8.35 2.83 -19.15
CA GLY A 177 8.00 4.07 -18.47
C GLY A 177 6.61 4.62 -18.80
N SER A 178 5.69 3.77 -19.26
CA SER A 178 4.36 4.20 -19.75
C SER A 178 3.26 3.88 -18.74
N ASN A 179 3.20 4.69 -17.65
CA ASN A 179 2.18 4.56 -16.62
C ASN A 179 0.76 4.73 -17.21
N GLY A 180 -0.21 3.96 -16.71
CA GLY A 180 -1.58 3.98 -17.21
C GLY A 180 -2.25 5.34 -17.01
N VAL A 181 -2.51 5.72 -15.76
CA VAL A 181 -3.02 7.05 -15.39
C VAL A 181 -2.12 7.65 -14.33
N PHE A 182 -1.60 8.82 -14.61
CA PHE A 182 -0.68 9.55 -13.75
C PHE A 182 -1.25 10.91 -13.35
N ALA A 183 -1.20 11.22 -12.06
CA ALA A 183 -1.55 12.55 -11.53
C ALA A 183 -0.35 13.11 -10.75
N THR A 184 0.08 14.34 -11.05
CA THR A 184 1.22 14.97 -10.41
C THR A 184 1.02 16.47 -10.24
N ASP A 185 1.81 17.08 -9.36
CA ASP A 185 1.78 18.52 -9.09
C ASP A 185 0.34 19.02 -8.84
N SER A 186 -0.38 18.33 -7.95
CA SER A 186 -1.78 18.63 -7.61
C SER A 186 -2.81 18.42 -8.74
N GLY A 187 -2.41 17.76 -9.84
CA GLY A 187 -3.35 17.33 -10.89
C GLY A 187 -4.31 16.25 -10.38
N VAL A 188 -5.50 16.15 -10.97
CA VAL A 188 -6.57 15.23 -10.55
C VAL A 188 -6.99 14.32 -11.69
N ALA A 189 -7.11 13.01 -11.45
CA ALA A 189 -7.68 12.06 -12.39
C ALA A 189 -8.89 11.34 -11.79
N PHE A 190 -10.01 11.33 -12.50
CA PHE A 190 -11.19 10.52 -12.23
C PHE A 190 -11.28 9.40 -13.26
N VAL A 191 -11.33 8.14 -12.79
CA VAL A 191 -11.30 6.94 -13.65
C VAL A 191 -12.45 6.01 -13.28
N ASN A 192 -13.39 5.82 -14.18
CA ASN A 192 -14.56 4.99 -13.93
C ASN A 192 -14.80 3.96 -15.04
N ASP A 193 -14.98 2.68 -14.67
CA ASP A 193 -15.26 1.57 -15.58
C ASP A 193 -14.23 1.46 -16.72
N CYS A 194 -12.93 1.45 -16.37
CA CYS A 194 -11.81 1.43 -17.31
C CYS A 194 -10.95 0.18 -17.15
N GLY A 195 -10.37 -0.27 -18.28
CA GLY A 195 -9.30 -1.28 -18.33
C GLY A 195 -7.94 -0.63 -18.56
N ILE A 196 -6.90 -1.08 -17.86
CA ILE A 196 -5.52 -0.60 -17.97
C ILE A 196 -4.58 -1.78 -18.10
N ASP A 197 -3.89 -1.90 -19.22
CA ASP A 197 -2.94 -2.98 -19.51
C ASP A 197 -1.56 -2.39 -19.83
N THR A 198 -0.52 -2.72 -19.06
CA THR A 198 0.86 -2.31 -19.35
C THR A 198 1.78 -3.53 -19.36
N SER A 199 2.70 -3.63 -20.34
CA SER A 199 3.52 -4.83 -20.51
C SER A 199 5.02 -4.62 -20.36
N ALA A 200 5.51 -3.38 -20.37
CA ALA A 200 6.94 -3.08 -20.19
C ALA A 200 7.25 -2.58 -18.77
N GLY A 201 8.53 -2.52 -18.41
CA GLY A 201 8.97 -2.09 -17.07
C GLY A 201 8.64 -0.62 -16.75
N ASN A 202 8.69 -0.27 -15.48
CA ASN A 202 8.40 1.08 -14.99
C ASN A 202 7.06 1.67 -15.47
N SER A 203 6.06 0.81 -15.73
CA SER A 203 4.77 1.16 -16.32
C SER A 203 3.62 0.73 -15.40
N ARG A 204 3.39 1.52 -14.35
CA ARG A 204 2.40 1.27 -13.30
C ARG A 204 0.97 1.45 -13.82
N GLY A 205 -0.02 0.89 -13.13
CA GLY A 205 -1.43 1.05 -13.52
C GLY A 205 -1.96 2.45 -13.20
N LEU A 206 -2.14 2.77 -11.93
CA LEU A 206 -2.46 4.11 -11.42
C LEU A 206 -1.26 4.63 -10.64
N ASP A 207 -0.89 5.88 -10.87
CA ASP A 207 0.23 6.51 -10.18
C ASP A 207 -0.10 7.95 -9.76
N ALA A 208 0.41 8.37 -8.59
CA ALA A 208 0.26 9.73 -8.09
C ALA A 208 1.50 10.20 -7.34
N THR A 209 2.00 11.38 -7.71
CA THR A 209 3.18 12.02 -7.11
C THR A 209 2.88 13.49 -6.80
N TYR A 210 3.68 14.12 -5.95
CA TYR A 210 3.63 15.56 -5.67
C TYR A 210 2.20 16.09 -5.47
N ALA A 211 1.50 15.52 -4.49
CA ALA A 211 0.11 15.85 -4.15
C ALA A 211 -0.92 15.60 -5.28
N GLY A 212 -0.56 14.85 -6.33
CA GLY A 212 -1.52 14.39 -7.33
C GLY A 212 -2.59 13.48 -6.73
N VAL A 213 -3.77 13.45 -7.34
CA VAL A 213 -4.91 12.69 -6.85
C VAL A 213 -5.52 11.83 -7.96
N VAL A 214 -5.70 10.54 -7.68
CA VAL A 214 -6.46 9.63 -8.55
C VAL A 214 -7.63 9.06 -7.78
N VAL A 215 -8.84 9.26 -8.27
CA VAL A 215 -10.06 8.65 -7.72
C VAL A 215 -10.63 7.70 -8.76
N ALA A 216 -10.68 6.42 -8.44
CA ALA A 216 -11.07 5.39 -9.39
C ALA A 216 -12.22 4.50 -8.86
N SER A 217 -13.03 3.98 -9.78
CA SER A 217 -14.04 2.98 -9.46
C SER A 217 -14.20 2.00 -10.62
N GLN A 218 -14.35 0.71 -10.29
CA GLN A 218 -14.51 -0.38 -11.25
C GLN A 218 -13.40 -0.36 -12.32
N VAL A 219 -12.15 -0.46 -11.85
CA VAL A 219 -10.96 -0.42 -12.73
C VAL A 219 -10.30 -1.78 -12.75
N ASP A 220 -10.12 -2.35 -13.94
CA ASP A 220 -9.38 -3.58 -14.14
C ASP A 220 -7.95 -3.23 -14.59
N ILE A 221 -6.95 -3.61 -13.79
CA ILE A 221 -5.54 -3.26 -14.03
C ILE A 221 -4.71 -4.53 -14.19
N ALA A 222 -3.94 -4.63 -15.28
CA ALA A 222 -2.93 -5.66 -15.47
C ALA A 222 -1.59 -5.02 -15.82
N THR A 223 -0.54 -5.37 -15.06
CA THR A 223 0.84 -4.95 -15.35
C THR A 223 1.76 -6.16 -15.44
N GLU A 224 2.63 -6.22 -16.44
CA GLU A 224 3.51 -7.37 -16.69
C GLU A 224 4.99 -7.08 -16.39
N GLY A 225 5.40 -5.83 -16.50
CA GLY A 225 6.80 -5.42 -16.36
C GLY A 225 7.31 -5.37 -14.91
N ASP A 226 8.62 -5.29 -14.73
CA ASP A 226 9.26 -5.08 -13.44
C ASP A 226 9.03 -3.64 -12.94
N HIS A 227 8.91 -3.45 -11.62
CA HIS A 227 8.62 -2.16 -10.98
C HIS A 227 7.30 -1.51 -11.44
N CYS A 228 6.29 -2.34 -11.69
CA CYS A 228 4.98 -1.96 -12.20
C CYS A 228 3.87 -2.34 -11.22
N ALA A 229 3.77 -1.65 -10.08
CA ALA A 229 2.66 -1.84 -9.16
C ALA A 229 1.31 -1.54 -9.87
N ALA A 230 0.24 -2.22 -9.47
CA ALA A 230 -1.09 -1.90 -9.99
C ALA A 230 -1.52 -0.49 -9.56
N VAL A 231 -1.25 -0.14 -8.30
CA VAL A 231 -1.51 1.20 -7.74
C VAL A 231 -0.24 1.66 -7.01
N ALA A 232 0.29 2.80 -7.39
CA ALA A 232 1.50 3.38 -6.83
C ALA A 232 1.32 4.85 -6.44
N THR A 233 2.03 5.26 -5.40
CA THR A 233 2.41 6.65 -5.18
C THR A 233 3.93 6.73 -5.12
N ASP A 234 4.50 7.84 -5.58
CA ASP A 234 5.95 8.03 -5.60
C ASP A 234 6.30 9.44 -5.10
N ARG A 235 7.49 9.97 -5.38
CA ARG A 235 8.07 11.20 -4.82
C ARG A 235 7.07 12.32 -4.58
N GLY A 236 7.20 13.00 -3.44
CA GLY A 236 6.31 14.08 -3.03
C GLY A 236 4.93 13.60 -2.58
N GLY A 237 4.72 12.28 -2.55
CA GLY A 237 3.46 11.67 -2.16
C GLY A 237 2.29 12.03 -3.09
N GLY A 238 1.24 11.26 -3.02
CA GLY A 238 -0.02 11.50 -3.72
C GLY A 238 -1.14 10.77 -3.02
N THR A 239 -2.35 10.88 -3.52
CA THR A 239 -3.50 10.15 -2.97
C THR A 239 -4.20 9.37 -4.07
N ILE A 240 -4.39 8.07 -3.84
CA ILE A 240 -5.16 7.20 -4.73
C ILE A 240 -6.26 6.50 -3.95
N SER A 241 -7.50 6.68 -4.38
CA SER A 241 -8.67 6.01 -3.79
C SER A 241 -9.40 5.19 -4.83
N VAL A 242 -9.42 3.85 -4.67
CA VAL A 242 -10.05 2.92 -5.62
C VAL A 242 -11.17 2.13 -4.95
N VAL A 243 -12.31 2.03 -5.62
CA VAL A 243 -13.46 1.23 -5.17
C VAL A 243 -13.90 0.28 -6.28
N GLY A 244 -13.76 -1.02 -6.03
CA GLY A 244 -14.11 -2.09 -6.96
C GLY A 244 -13.16 -2.19 -8.17
N GLY A 245 -13.05 -3.38 -8.70
CA GLY A 245 -12.21 -3.72 -9.84
C GLY A 245 -11.24 -4.86 -9.52
N THR A 246 -10.39 -5.19 -10.49
CA THR A 246 -9.44 -6.29 -10.39
C THR A 246 -8.02 -5.82 -10.67
N PHE A 247 -7.03 -6.35 -9.92
CA PHE A 247 -5.61 -6.04 -10.10
C PHE A 247 -4.81 -7.32 -10.39
N SER A 248 -3.90 -7.23 -11.35
CA SER A 248 -2.95 -8.30 -11.66
C SER A 248 -1.58 -7.70 -11.91
N THR A 249 -0.55 -8.18 -11.21
CA THR A 249 0.85 -7.80 -11.47
C THR A 249 1.71 -9.02 -11.67
N ALA A 250 2.66 -8.97 -12.64
CA ALA A 250 3.48 -10.13 -12.99
C ALA A 250 4.99 -9.90 -12.84
N GLY A 251 5.47 -8.67 -12.76
CA GLY A 251 6.88 -8.32 -12.67
C GLY A 251 7.48 -8.43 -11.28
N SER A 252 8.80 -8.52 -11.20
CA SER A 252 9.56 -8.43 -9.96
C SER A 252 9.50 -6.99 -9.42
N GLY A 253 9.41 -6.83 -8.10
CA GLY A 253 9.24 -5.50 -7.50
C GLY A 253 7.94 -4.80 -7.89
N SER A 254 6.91 -5.56 -8.29
CA SER A 254 5.61 -5.07 -8.78
C SER A 254 4.49 -5.50 -7.83
N PRO A 255 4.38 -4.94 -6.60
CA PRO A 255 3.31 -5.27 -5.68
C PRO A 255 1.95 -4.80 -6.23
N LEU A 256 0.86 -5.27 -5.64
CA LEU A 256 -0.46 -4.71 -5.96
C LEU A 256 -0.56 -3.25 -5.52
N LEU A 257 -0.01 -2.92 -4.34
CA LEU A 257 -0.02 -1.58 -3.76
C LEU A 257 1.41 -1.17 -3.37
N TYR A 258 1.90 -0.05 -3.90
CA TYR A 258 3.18 0.55 -3.51
C TYR A 258 2.96 1.99 -3.06
N SER A 259 3.21 2.29 -1.79
CA SER A 259 2.87 3.59 -1.22
C SER A 259 4.08 4.34 -0.68
N THR A 260 4.30 5.54 -1.23
CA THR A 260 5.05 6.64 -0.64
C THR A 260 4.14 7.84 -0.36
N GLY A 261 2.83 7.62 -0.27
CA GLY A 261 1.79 8.60 -0.05
C GLY A 261 0.56 7.98 0.63
N ASN A 262 -0.61 8.12 0.03
CA ASN A 262 -1.87 7.63 0.59
C ASN A 262 -2.63 6.78 -0.43
N ILE A 263 -2.63 5.47 -0.22
CA ILE A 263 -3.38 4.51 -1.05
C ILE A 263 -4.54 3.95 -0.24
N GLN A 264 -5.75 4.02 -0.79
CA GLN A 264 -6.97 3.53 -0.16
C GLN A 264 -7.76 2.66 -1.14
N VAL A 265 -7.98 1.40 -0.80
CA VAL A 265 -8.71 0.46 -1.65
C VAL A 265 -9.88 -0.19 -0.91
N ASN A 266 -11.00 -0.33 -1.61
CA ASN A 266 -12.19 -0.99 -1.08
C ASN A 266 -12.84 -1.88 -2.14
N GLY A 267 -13.10 -3.15 -1.81
CA GLY A 267 -13.78 -4.10 -2.70
C GLY A 267 -12.92 -4.53 -3.90
N ILE A 268 -11.60 -4.64 -3.74
CA ILE A 268 -10.65 -5.04 -4.79
C ILE A 268 -10.38 -6.54 -4.69
N VAL A 269 -10.24 -7.19 -5.86
CA VAL A 269 -9.66 -8.53 -5.97
C VAL A 269 -8.36 -8.41 -6.75
N GLY A 270 -7.24 -8.89 -6.16
CA GLY A 270 -5.93 -8.69 -6.77
C GLY A 270 -4.98 -9.88 -6.61
N THR A 271 -4.12 -10.11 -7.62
CA THR A 271 -3.07 -11.13 -7.58
C THR A 271 -1.74 -10.57 -8.08
N ALA A 272 -0.70 -10.65 -7.24
CA ALA A 272 0.69 -10.40 -7.61
C ALA A 272 1.40 -11.75 -7.78
N SER A 273 2.01 -12.01 -8.95
CA SER A 273 2.62 -13.31 -9.22
C SER A 273 4.12 -13.37 -8.92
N ALA A 274 4.83 -12.26 -8.94
CA ALA A 274 6.27 -12.19 -8.70
C ALA A 274 6.67 -11.12 -7.66
N SER A 275 5.70 -10.63 -6.88
CA SER A 275 5.93 -9.61 -5.87
C SER A 275 5.02 -9.82 -4.66
N GLN A 276 5.21 -9.04 -3.61
CA GLN A 276 4.37 -9.02 -2.41
C GLN A 276 3.00 -8.36 -2.66
N ILE A 277 2.09 -8.47 -1.70
CA ILE A 277 0.78 -7.80 -1.73
C ILE A 277 0.95 -6.28 -1.72
N ALA A 278 1.77 -5.79 -0.77
CA ALA A 278 1.95 -4.37 -0.57
C ALA A 278 3.38 -4.04 -0.10
N GLY A 279 3.91 -2.95 -0.62
CA GLY A 279 5.11 -2.27 -0.14
C GLY A 279 4.77 -0.84 0.28
N MET A 280 5.27 -0.42 1.43
CA MET A 280 5.11 0.95 1.90
C MET A 280 6.46 1.50 2.35
N GLU A 281 6.88 2.57 1.70
CA GLU A 281 8.12 3.28 2.03
C GLU A 281 7.79 4.61 2.71
N GLY A 282 8.53 4.92 3.76
CA GLY A 282 8.36 6.16 4.53
C GLY A 282 7.17 6.16 5.47
N LEU A 283 6.82 7.34 5.97
CA LEU A 283 5.74 7.57 6.93
C LEU A 283 4.39 7.78 6.21
N ASN A 284 3.94 6.78 5.48
CA ASN A 284 2.84 6.84 4.52
C ASN A 284 1.65 5.96 4.92
N THR A 285 0.64 5.84 4.04
CA THR A 285 -0.62 5.19 4.38
C THR A 285 -1.05 4.17 3.32
N ILE A 286 -1.48 2.98 3.77
CA ILE A 286 -2.27 2.02 2.99
C ILE A 286 -3.50 1.62 3.81
N LEU A 287 -4.71 1.84 3.25
CA LEU A 287 -5.98 1.37 3.80
C LEU A 287 -6.61 0.34 2.86
N ILE A 288 -6.90 -0.85 3.37
CA ILE A 288 -7.50 -1.97 2.63
C ILE A 288 -8.81 -2.36 3.31
N ASN A 289 -9.92 -2.32 2.58
CA ASN A 289 -11.22 -2.69 3.11
C ASN A 289 -11.98 -3.61 2.13
N ASN A 290 -12.71 -4.61 2.64
CA ASN A 290 -13.54 -5.54 1.85
C ASN A 290 -12.83 -6.12 0.61
N SER A 291 -11.53 -6.37 0.68
CA SER A 291 -10.70 -6.74 -0.47
C SER A 291 -10.09 -8.13 -0.31
N GLU A 292 -9.80 -8.77 -1.43
CA GLU A 292 -9.09 -10.05 -1.50
C GLU A 292 -7.80 -9.86 -2.31
N LEU A 293 -6.66 -9.82 -1.63
CA LEU A 293 -5.36 -9.55 -2.23
C LEU A 293 -4.43 -10.73 -2.00
N GLU A 294 -3.89 -11.28 -3.08
CA GLU A 294 -3.03 -12.46 -3.08
C GLU A 294 -1.65 -12.15 -3.68
N SER A 295 -0.61 -12.62 -3.03
CA SER A 295 0.71 -12.82 -3.61
C SER A 295 0.96 -14.31 -3.81
N THR A 296 1.21 -14.73 -5.04
CA THR A 296 1.65 -16.11 -5.34
C THR A 296 3.17 -16.23 -5.41
N ASN A 297 3.91 -15.15 -5.13
CA ASN A 297 5.37 -15.16 -5.00
C ASN A 297 5.79 -15.99 -3.79
N THR A 298 6.76 -16.87 -3.98
CA THR A 298 7.23 -17.80 -2.95
C THR A 298 8.55 -17.39 -2.29
N GLY A 299 9.20 -16.35 -2.79
CA GLY A 299 10.55 -15.95 -2.38
C GLY A 299 10.74 -14.43 -2.33
N LEU A 300 12.00 -14.02 -2.48
CA LEU A 300 12.37 -12.61 -2.56
C LEU A 300 11.83 -11.96 -3.83
N THR A 301 11.56 -10.67 -3.76
CA THR A 301 11.19 -9.84 -4.91
C THR A 301 11.92 -8.51 -4.85
N GLY A 302 12.20 -7.91 -6.01
CA GLY A 302 12.94 -6.66 -6.07
C GLY A 302 14.25 -6.73 -5.26
N SER A 303 14.45 -5.77 -4.39
CA SER A 303 15.61 -5.67 -3.47
C SER A 303 15.29 -6.02 -2.02
N ASP A 304 14.14 -6.63 -1.75
CA ASP A 304 13.68 -6.94 -0.39
C ASP A 304 14.70 -7.83 0.35
N PRO A 305 15.10 -7.47 1.58
CA PRO A 305 16.05 -8.28 2.36
C PRO A 305 15.46 -9.61 2.85
N VAL A 306 14.14 -9.68 3.00
CA VAL A 306 13.40 -10.83 3.54
C VAL A 306 12.17 -11.07 2.66
N ALA A 307 11.89 -12.34 2.33
CA ALA A 307 10.65 -12.68 1.64
C ALA A 307 9.44 -12.37 2.53
N ASN A 308 8.45 -11.70 1.97
CA ASN A 308 7.35 -11.15 2.76
C ASN A 308 6.03 -11.09 1.98
N GLY A 309 4.93 -11.04 2.70
CA GLY A 309 3.62 -10.74 2.14
C GLY A 309 3.34 -9.24 2.07
N VAL A 310 3.84 -8.50 3.05
CA VAL A 310 3.75 -7.03 3.16
C VAL A 310 5.06 -6.52 3.75
N ILE A 311 5.64 -5.46 3.14
CA ILE A 311 6.82 -4.79 3.67
C ILE A 311 6.53 -3.33 3.99
N ILE A 312 7.00 -2.88 5.16
CA ILE A 312 6.96 -1.46 5.57
C ILE A 312 8.38 -1.06 5.97
N TYR A 313 8.93 -0.08 5.28
CA TYR A 313 10.34 0.22 5.38
C TYR A 313 10.65 1.69 5.08
N GLN A 314 11.88 2.08 5.32
CA GLN A 314 12.46 3.32 4.83
C GLN A 314 13.79 3.00 4.15
N SER A 315 13.90 3.35 2.88
CA SER A 315 15.20 3.36 2.19
C SER A 315 15.95 4.66 2.46
N THR A 316 17.13 4.80 1.87
CA THR A 316 17.91 6.04 1.86
C THR A 316 17.88 6.73 0.50
N SER A 317 16.97 6.34 -0.40
CA SER A 317 16.78 6.96 -1.72
C SER A 317 16.30 8.41 -1.62
N GLY A 318 15.52 8.72 -0.58
CA GLY A 318 14.85 10.01 -0.43
C GLY A 318 13.53 10.10 -1.20
N ASP A 319 13.00 9.00 -1.70
CA ASP A 319 11.76 8.98 -2.48
C ASP A 319 10.50 9.09 -1.62
N ALA A 320 10.61 8.89 -0.30
CA ALA A 320 9.50 8.97 0.63
C ALA A 320 9.84 9.82 1.86
N GLU A 321 8.82 10.45 2.45
CA GLU A 321 8.96 11.21 3.70
C GLU A 321 9.36 10.27 4.85
N ALA A 322 10.41 10.64 5.57
CA ALA A 322 11.01 9.83 6.62
C ALA A 322 11.12 10.51 7.98
N THR A 323 10.93 11.82 8.04
CA THR A 323 11.33 12.63 9.22
C THR A 323 10.20 13.45 9.81
N THR A 324 9.17 13.74 9.05
CA THR A 324 8.04 14.57 9.49
C THR A 324 6.72 13.87 9.23
N GLY A 325 5.79 14.01 10.13
CA GLY A 325 4.48 13.40 10.02
C GLY A 325 4.22 12.33 11.08
N ASP A 326 3.08 11.67 10.93
CA ASP A 326 2.67 10.54 11.76
C ASP A 326 3.43 9.27 11.33
N ALA A 327 3.45 8.26 12.20
CA ALA A 327 4.01 6.95 11.85
C ALA A 327 3.30 6.36 10.62
N ALA A 328 4.02 5.56 9.82
CA ALA A 328 3.45 4.81 8.72
C ALA A 328 2.18 4.05 9.17
N SER A 329 1.11 4.08 8.38
CA SER A 329 -0.17 3.48 8.73
C SER A 329 -0.59 2.42 7.71
N PHE A 330 -0.56 1.15 8.12
CA PHE A 330 -1.10 0.04 7.35
C PHE A 330 -2.35 -0.51 8.03
N GLN A 331 -3.48 -0.49 7.36
CA GLN A 331 -4.72 -0.97 7.95
C GLN A 331 -5.45 -1.90 6.98
N ALA A 332 -5.94 -3.02 7.49
CA ALA A 332 -6.80 -3.92 6.74
C ALA A 332 -8.02 -4.33 7.57
N ALA A 333 -9.20 -4.17 6.97
CA ALA A 333 -10.46 -4.52 7.61
C ALA A 333 -11.36 -5.33 6.68
N SER A 334 -12.01 -6.37 7.22
CA SER A 334 -12.98 -7.23 6.50
C SER A 334 -12.42 -7.77 5.17
N SER A 335 -11.12 -8.06 5.14
CA SER A 335 -10.36 -8.40 3.93
C SER A 335 -9.68 -9.77 4.05
N THR A 336 -9.15 -10.26 2.94
CA THR A 336 -8.27 -11.42 2.90
C THR A 336 -6.93 -11.00 2.31
N LEU A 337 -5.84 -11.26 3.03
CA LEU A 337 -4.47 -11.08 2.57
C LEU A 337 -3.82 -12.46 2.50
N LYS A 338 -3.46 -12.90 1.29
CA LYS A 338 -2.90 -14.23 1.05
C LYS A 338 -1.49 -14.14 0.50
N ALA A 339 -0.55 -14.88 1.10
CA ALA A 339 0.85 -14.89 0.69
C ALA A 339 1.41 -16.31 0.61
N ALA A 340 1.94 -16.68 -0.55
CA ALA A 340 2.51 -18.03 -0.82
C ALA A 340 3.98 -18.16 -0.44
N ILE A 341 4.53 -17.27 0.38
CA ILE A 341 5.92 -17.31 0.85
C ILE A 341 6.25 -18.66 1.51
N THR A 342 7.43 -19.19 1.24
CA THR A 342 7.86 -20.48 1.78
C THR A 342 8.91 -20.39 2.89
N SER A 343 9.57 -19.24 3.02
CA SER A 343 10.52 -18.94 4.09
C SER A 343 10.64 -17.42 4.23
N GLY A 344 10.08 -16.86 5.30
CA GLY A 344 10.06 -15.42 5.51
C GLY A 344 9.03 -14.99 6.55
N THR A 345 8.25 -13.96 6.22
CA THR A 345 7.28 -13.40 7.15
C THR A 345 6.06 -12.81 6.43
N MET A 346 4.88 -12.86 7.05
CA MET A 346 3.71 -12.18 6.50
C MET A 346 3.90 -10.65 6.51
N PHE A 347 4.46 -10.10 7.60
CA PHE A 347 4.78 -8.67 7.69
C PHE A 347 6.26 -8.49 8.03
N TYR A 348 6.99 -7.73 7.21
CA TYR A 348 8.36 -7.33 7.46
C TYR A 348 8.47 -5.81 7.70
N PHE A 349 9.18 -5.44 8.76
CA PHE A 349 9.39 -4.03 9.13
C PHE A 349 10.88 -3.76 9.34
N THR A 350 11.40 -2.72 8.69
CA THR A 350 12.80 -2.34 8.84
C THR A 350 12.98 -0.83 8.63
N ASN A 351 13.86 -0.23 9.42
CA ASN A 351 14.25 1.19 9.32
C ASN A 351 13.07 2.18 9.32
N THR A 352 11.98 1.91 10.07
CA THR A 352 10.77 2.75 10.03
C THR A 352 10.06 2.84 11.38
N THR A 353 9.09 3.72 11.47
CA THR A 353 8.09 3.74 12.55
C THR A 353 6.72 3.48 11.95
N ALA A 354 6.01 2.44 12.42
CA ALA A 354 4.78 2.00 11.79
C ALA A 354 3.68 1.62 12.80
N ASN A 355 2.45 1.91 12.41
CA ASN A 355 1.23 1.45 13.05
C ASN A 355 0.48 0.51 12.11
N VAL A 356 0.20 -0.70 12.57
CA VAL A 356 -0.63 -1.68 11.87
C VAL A 356 -1.93 -1.86 12.63
N VAL A 357 -3.06 -1.87 11.91
CA VAL A 357 -4.35 -2.23 12.48
C VAL A 357 -5.02 -3.27 11.60
N LEU A 358 -5.27 -4.45 12.16
CA LEU A 358 -6.04 -5.51 11.50
C LEU A 358 -7.36 -5.73 12.23
N SER A 359 -8.45 -5.77 11.46
CA SER A 359 -9.79 -6.02 11.99
C SER A 359 -10.56 -6.98 11.09
N ASN A 360 -10.98 -8.12 11.64
CA ASN A 360 -11.76 -9.11 10.89
C ASN A 360 -11.15 -9.43 9.50
N THR A 361 -9.82 -9.52 9.44
CA THR A 361 -9.05 -9.76 8.22
C THR A 361 -8.45 -11.16 8.25
N VAL A 362 -8.67 -11.95 7.20
CA VAL A 362 -8.07 -13.27 7.05
C VAL A 362 -6.63 -13.10 6.57
N LEU A 363 -5.67 -13.66 7.30
CA LEU A 363 -4.29 -13.82 6.87
C LEU A 363 -4.08 -15.27 6.43
N ASP A 364 -3.97 -15.51 5.12
CA ASP A 364 -3.80 -16.85 4.55
C ASP A 364 -2.34 -17.04 4.10
N PHE A 365 -1.54 -17.65 4.96
CA PHE A 365 -0.14 -17.99 4.70
C PHE A 365 0.26 -19.23 5.52
N ASP A 366 1.36 -19.89 5.16
CA ASP A 366 1.89 -21.01 5.95
C ASP A 366 2.55 -20.51 7.24
N SER A 367 1.74 -20.28 8.28
CA SER A 367 2.18 -19.80 9.58
C SER A 367 3.04 -20.80 10.37
N ALA A 368 3.13 -22.06 9.93
CA ALA A 368 4.02 -23.03 10.54
C ALA A 368 5.48 -22.89 10.05
N SER A 369 5.68 -22.36 8.86
CA SER A 369 6.99 -22.17 8.23
C SER A 369 7.45 -20.71 8.21
N ASN A 370 6.52 -19.76 8.37
CA ASN A 370 6.78 -18.34 8.25
C ASN A 370 6.32 -17.57 9.49
N LYS A 371 7.05 -16.52 9.83
CA LYS A 371 6.64 -15.61 10.91
C LYS A 371 5.39 -14.82 10.53
N LEU A 372 4.56 -14.47 11.51
CA LEU A 372 3.49 -13.48 11.34
C LEU A 372 4.09 -12.08 11.13
N ALA A 373 5.03 -11.71 12.00
CA ALA A 373 5.70 -10.41 11.94
C ALA A 373 7.18 -10.56 12.27
N TYR A 374 8.02 -9.93 11.47
CA TYR A 374 9.44 -9.80 11.70
C TYR A 374 9.83 -8.32 11.71
N VAL A 375 10.30 -7.83 12.86
CA VAL A 375 10.65 -6.43 13.09
C VAL A 375 12.13 -6.37 13.36
N ALA A 376 12.94 -6.00 12.37
CA ALA A 376 14.38 -6.15 12.45
C ALA A 376 15.13 -5.14 11.59
N GLY A 377 16.35 -4.78 12.02
CA GLY A 377 17.32 -4.16 11.15
C GLY A 377 17.77 -5.10 10.03
N ASN A 378 18.49 -4.56 9.07
CA ASN A 378 18.99 -5.32 7.92
C ASN A 378 20.40 -4.88 7.55
N ASP A 379 21.09 -5.71 6.75
CA ASP A 379 22.45 -5.47 6.23
C ASP A 379 22.45 -5.02 4.76
N ALA A 380 21.25 -4.76 4.19
CA ALA A 380 21.14 -4.35 2.80
C ALA A 380 21.60 -2.90 2.61
N ASN A 381 22.29 -2.63 1.52
CA ASN A 381 22.64 -1.27 1.12
C ASN A 381 21.38 -0.46 0.82
N ASN A 382 21.41 0.83 1.15
CA ASN A 382 20.29 1.77 0.95
C ASN A 382 19.05 1.49 1.82
N TRP A 383 19.14 0.59 2.82
CA TRP A 383 18.06 0.26 3.75
C TRP A 383 18.39 0.71 5.18
N GLY A 384 19.03 1.86 5.32
CA GLY A 384 19.51 2.41 6.57
C GLY A 384 20.89 1.89 6.98
N THR A 385 21.34 2.23 8.19
CA THR A 385 22.66 1.83 8.71
C THR A 385 22.52 0.54 9.52
N PRO A 386 23.19 -0.57 9.15
CA PRO A 386 23.17 -1.80 9.92
C PRO A 386 23.47 -1.58 11.42
N GLY A 387 22.66 -2.19 12.30
CA GLY A 387 22.72 -2.00 13.75
C GLY A 387 22.00 -0.77 14.30
N SER A 388 21.47 0.10 13.41
CA SER A 388 20.67 1.28 13.78
C SER A 388 19.41 1.44 12.92
N ASN A 389 19.16 0.52 12.02
CA ASN A 389 18.03 0.52 11.08
C ASN A 389 16.93 -0.46 11.49
N GLY A 390 16.73 -0.65 12.78
CA GLY A 390 15.56 -1.34 13.31
C GLY A 390 14.27 -0.54 13.09
N ALA A 391 13.12 -1.18 13.31
CA ALA A 391 11.84 -0.53 13.21
C ALA A 391 11.13 -0.40 14.57
N GLN A 392 10.24 0.58 14.70
CA GLN A 392 9.36 0.78 15.85
C GLN A 392 7.91 0.54 15.42
N VAL A 393 7.29 -0.54 15.90
CA VAL A 393 6.00 -1.00 15.40
C VAL A 393 4.97 -1.14 16.53
N ASN A 394 3.79 -0.56 16.34
CA ASN A 394 2.59 -0.91 17.08
C ASN A 394 1.67 -1.72 16.18
N PHE A 395 1.47 -2.99 16.51
CA PHE A 395 0.63 -3.92 15.77
C PHE A 395 -0.64 -4.21 16.56
N THR A 396 -1.77 -3.72 16.08
CA THR A 396 -3.07 -3.86 16.74
C THR A 396 -3.93 -4.87 16.01
N ALA A 397 -4.35 -5.90 16.74
CA ALA A 397 -5.38 -6.84 16.33
C ALA A 397 -6.68 -6.51 17.08
N THR A 398 -7.74 -6.17 16.37
CA THR A 398 -9.05 -5.90 16.97
C THR A 398 -10.12 -6.76 16.32
N ASN A 399 -10.83 -7.60 17.09
CA ASN A 399 -11.74 -8.62 16.56
C ASN A 399 -11.06 -9.46 15.47
N GLN A 400 -9.83 -9.93 15.74
CA GLN A 400 -8.91 -10.47 14.76
C GLN A 400 -8.38 -11.84 15.19
N GLN A 401 -8.20 -12.74 14.23
CA GLN A 401 -7.51 -14.01 14.43
C GLN A 401 -6.12 -13.92 13.82
N LEU A 402 -5.09 -14.22 14.61
CA LEU A 402 -3.70 -14.23 14.20
C LEU A 402 -3.11 -15.63 14.39
N ALA A 403 -2.23 -16.04 13.47
CA ALA A 403 -1.45 -17.26 13.57
C ALA A 403 0.00 -16.99 13.11
N GLY A 404 0.96 -17.71 13.71
CA GLY A 404 2.39 -17.59 13.41
C GLY A 404 3.16 -16.82 14.47
N ASP A 405 4.47 -17.02 14.49
CA ASP A 405 5.35 -16.44 15.47
C ASP A 405 5.64 -14.97 15.19
N VAL A 406 5.89 -14.19 16.23
CA VAL A 406 6.39 -12.83 16.10
C VAL A 406 7.83 -12.75 16.61
N CYS A 407 8.64 -11.95 15.95
CA CYS A 407 10.04 -11.76 16.30
C CYS A 407 10.43 -10.29 16.17
N ALA A 408 11.15 -9.78 17.14
CA ALA A 408 11.80 -8.49 17.07
C ALA A 408 13.30 -8.63 17.39
N ASP A 409 14.15 -7.90 16.67
CA ASP A 409 15.57 -7.88 17.02
C ASP A 409 15.89 -6.81 18.06
N THR A 410 17.12 -6.85 18.60
CA THR A 410 17.59 -5.90 19.63
C THR A 410 17.82 -4.47 19.13
N THR A 411 17.63 -4.18 17.83
CA THR A 411 17.64 -2.80 17.29
C THR A 411 16.23 -2.24 17.11
N SER A 412 15.20 -3.08 17.27
CA SER A 412 13.80 -2.77 16.95
C SER A 412 12.90 -2.76 18.19
N SER A 413 11.66 -2.33 18.02
CA SER A 413 10.61 -2.51 19.01
C SER A 413 9.28 -2.88 18.36
N LEU A 414 8.61 -3.91 18.89
CA LEU A 414 7.27 -4.34 18.52
C LEU A 414 6.38 -4.35 19.74
N ASN A 415 5.24 -3.66 19.68
CA ASN A 415 4.15 -3.80 20.62
C ASN A 415 2.97 -4.47 19.91
N LEU A 416 2.63 -5.70 20.30
CA LEU A 416 1.47 -6.44 19.80
C LEU A 416 0.29 -6.29 20.76
N TYR A 417 -0.81 -5.73 20.28
CA TYR A 417 -2.05 -5.55 21.04
C TYR A 417 -3.13 -6.50 20.55
N LEU A 418 -3.69 -7.33 21.43
CA LEU A 418 -4.83 -8.20 21.17
C LEU A 418 -6.06 -7.62 21.86
N LEU A 419 -7.02 -7.12 21.09
CA LEU A 419 -8.18 -6.37 21.58
C LEU A 419 -9.50 -6.92 21.02
N ASN A 420 -10.57 -6.70 21.77
CA ASN A 420 -11.94 -6.95 21.29
C ASN A 420 -12.16 -8.39 20.80
N ALA A 421 -11.90 -9.37 21.66
CA ALA A 421 -12.01 -10.80 21.39
C ALA A 421 -11.06 -11.32 20.31
N SER A 422 -9.90 -10.68 20.15
CA SER A 422 -8.84 -11.18 19.25
C SER A 422 -8.19 -12.44 19.82
N THR A 423 -7.72 -13.28 18.90
CA THR A 423 -6.96 -14.49 19.24
C THR A 423 -5.64 -14.50 18.49
N TRP A 424 -4.59 -14.97 19.15
CA TRP A 424 -3.30 -15.21 18.51
C TRP A 424 -2.77 -16.57 18.91
N SER A 425 -2.34 -17.37 17.92
CA SER A 425 -1.68 -18.65 18.12
C SER A 425 -0.27 -18.57 17.54
N GLY A 426 0.73 -18.58 18.40
CA GLY A 426 2.14 -18.44 18.03
C GLY A 426 3.02 -18.23 19.25
N SER A 427 4.33 -18.16 19.04
CA SER A 427 5.31 -17.80 20.04
C SER A 427 5.89 -16.40 19.77
N ALA A 428 6.63 -15.88 20.74
CA ALA A 428 7.27 -14.58 20.68
C ALA A 428 8.76 -14.71 21.01
N SER A 429 9.62 -14.09 20.22
CA SER A 429 11.07 -14.16 20.41
C SER A 429 11.77 -12.82 20.21
N ILE A 430 12.84 -12.61 20.95
CA ILE A 430 13.80 -11.53 20.76
C ILE A 430 15.06 -12.14 20.18
N GLU A 431 15.54 -11.60 19.04
CA GLU A 431 16.78 -12.00 18.39
C GLU A 431 17.87 -10.94 18.58
N ASP A 432 19.11 -11.37 18.83
CA ASP A 432 20.23 -10.45 18.89
C ASP A 432 20.61 -9.97 17.48
N ASN A 433 20.60 -8.67 17.25
CA ASN A 433 21.15 -8.12 16.00
C ASN A 433 22.68 -8.12 16.07
N ALA A 434 23.33 -8.74 15.08
CA ALA A 434 24.78 -8.89 15.06
C ALA A 434 25.55 -7.56 14.99
N ASN A 435 24.92 -6.49 14.51
CA ASN A 435 25.54 -5.18 14.27
C ASN A 435 25.26 -4.17 15.40
N GLY A 436 24.32 -4.46 16.31
CA GLY A 436 24.00 -3.53 17.39
C GLY A 436 22.83 -3.96 18.26
N ALA A 437 22.68 -3.25 19.37
CA ALA A 437 21.52 -3.36 20.28
C ALA A 437 21.18 -1.95 20.74
N THR A 438 20.10 -1.38 20.22
CA THR A 438 19.68 -0.01 20.50
C THR A 438 18.33 0.06 21.22
N SER A 439 17.53 -1.01 21.14
CA SER A 439 16.25 -1.08 21.84
C SER A 439 16.42 -1.62 23.26
N SER A 440 15.82 -0.93 24.23
CA SER A 440 15.71 -1.41 25.61
C SER A 440 14.48 -2.29 25.85
N ALA A 441 13.54 -2.34 24.91
CA ALA A 441 12.29 -3.08 25.01
C ALA A 441 11.87 -3.60 23.61
N PRO A 442 12.59 -4.60 23.08
CA PRO A 442 12.35 -5.08 21.70
C PRO A 442 10.95 -5.64 21.48
N LEU A 443 10.30 -6.27 22.48
CA LEU A 443 9.04 -6.96 22.24
C LEU A 443 8.09 -6.87 23.43
N GLY A 444 6.95 -6.24 23.23
CA GLY A 444 5.84 -6.19 24.19
C GLY A 444 4.59 -6.88 23.64
N VAL A 445 3.86 -7.61 24.49
CA VAL A 445 2.56 -8.22 24.15
C VAL A 445 1.52 -7.76 25.16
N TYR A 446 0.34 -7.35 24.66
CA TYR A 446 -0.74 -6.79 25.46
C TYR A 446 -2.07 -7.45 25.08
N VAL A 447 -2.71 -8.10 26.06
CA VAL A 447 -3.93 -8.88 25.87
C VAL A 447 -5.06 -8.26 26.69
N ASP A 448 -6.12 -7.79 26.06
CA ASP A 448 -7.27 -7.24 26.77
C ASP A 448 -8.12 -8.34 27.45
N GLY A 449 -9.13 -7.92 28.23
CA GLY A 449 -9.95 -8.82 29.04
C GLY A 449 -10.86 -9.76 28.24
N SER A 450 -10.91 -9.63 26.91
CA SER A 450 -11.74 -10.46 26.02
C SER A 450 -10.92 -11.31 25.06
N SER A 451 -9.60 -11.08 24.99
CA SER A 451 -8.69 -11.67 24.01
C SER A 451 -7.87 -12.82 24.58
N THR A 452 -7.28 -13.63 23.71
CA THR A 452 -6.51 -14.81 24.11
C THR A 452 -5.25 -14.97 23.26
N TRP A 453 -4.12 -15.18 23.92
CA TRP A 453 -2.90 -15.66 23.32
C TRP A 453 -2.71 -17.16 23.59
N THR A 454 -2.72 -17.98 22.54
CA THR A 454 -2.35 -19.39 22.60
C THR A 454 -0.86 -19.52 22.30
N VAL A 455 -0.07 -19.81 23.32
CA VAL A 455 1.39 -19.88 23.23
C VAL A 455 1.78 -21.27 22.71
N THR A 456 2.45 -21.32 21.56
CA THR A 456 2.80 -22.59 20.88
C THR A 456 4.14 -23.16 21.30
N ALA A 457 5.05 -22.33 21.84
CA ALA A 457 6.37 -22.72 22.37
C ALA A 457 6.81 -21.70 23.44
N ASP A 458 7.90 -22.00 24.15
CA ASP A 458 8.49 -21.04 25.09
C ASP A 458 8.70 -19.68 24.42
N ALA A 459 8.32 -18.62 25.11
CA ALA A 459 8.34 -17.26 24.58
C ALA A 459 9.22 -16.34 25.43
N HIS A 460 9.83 -15.35 24.77
CA HIS A 460 10.70 -14.35 25.41
C HIS A 460 10.26 -12.95 25.01
N LEU A 461 9.97 -12.11 26.00
CA LEU A 461 9.42 -10.76 25.88
C LEU A 461 10.20 -9.75 26.72
N SER A 462 10.13 -8.49 26.36
CA SER A 462 10.55 -7.36 27.20
C SER A 462 9.45 -6.91 28.16
N ALA A 463 8.18 -6.99 27.73
CA ALA A 463 7.02 -6.57 28.52
C ALA A 463 5.79 -7.43 28.24
N LEU A 464 4.96 -7.64 29.25
CA LEU A 464 3.69 -8.36 29.10
C LEU A 464 2.58 -7.67 29.91
N GLY A 465 1.50 -7.31 29.22
CA GLY A 465 0.27 -6.83 29.84
C GLY A 465 -0.89 -7.79 29.60
N VAL A 466 -1.57 -8.24 30.65
CA VAL A 466 -2.76 -9.10 30.54
C VAL A 466 -3.86 -8.56 31.42
N ALA A 467 -4.86 -7.92 30.81
CA ALA A 467 -5.98 -7.39 31.56
C ALA A 467 -6.81 -8.50 32.20
N THR A 468 -7.53 -8.17 33.29
CA THR A 468 -8.44 -9.13 33.93
C THR A 468 -9.43 -9.72 32.92
N GLY A 469 -9.44 -11.04 32.81
CA GLY A 469 -10.27 -11.77 31.82
C GLY A 469 -9.53 -12.18 30.56
N GLY A 470 -8.39 -11.57 30.25
CA GLY A 470 -7.51 -11.98 29.17
C GLY A 470 -6.86 -13.35 29.43
N GLY A 471 -6.64 -14.13 28.36
CA GLY A 471 -6.13 -15.50 28.43
C GLY A 471 -4.70 -15.62 27.89
N ILE A 472 -3.83 -16.33 28.61
CA ILE A 472 -2.57 -16.87 28.09
C ILE A 472 -2.57 -18.38 28.37
N VAL A 473 -2.72 -19.17 27.33
CA VAL A 473 -2.86 -20.63 27.42
C VAL A 473 -1.94 -21.31 26.43
N ASP A 474 -1.65 -22.60 26.64
CA ASP A 474 -1.00 -23.44 25.65
C ASP A 474 -2.03 -24.00 24.64
N THR A 475 -1.56 -24.81 23.71
CA THR A 475 -2.40 -25.45 22.68
C THR A 475 -3.43 -26.45 23.22
N ASP A 476 -3.24 -26.92 24.46
CA ASP A 476 -4.17 -27.81 25.18
C ASP A 476 -5.14 -27.02 26.09
N GLY A 477 -5.02 -25.69 26.13
CA GLY A 477 -5.83 -24.79 26.95
C GLY A 477 -5.35 -24.69 28.41
N ASN A 478 -4.16 -25.19 28.73
CA ASN A 478 -3.59 -25.05 30.09
C ASN A 478 -3.01 -23.65 30.27
N THR A 479 -3.15 -23.09 31.48
CA THR A 479 -2.54 -21.81 31.82
C THR A 479 -1.02 -21.91 31.69
N VAL A 480 -0.40 -20.95 31.02
CA VAL A 480 1.05 -20.87 30.83
C VAL A 480 1.70 -20.25 32.07
N THR A 481 2.88 -20.76 32.43
CA THR A 481 3.70 -20.13 33.48
C THR A 481 4.31 -18.84 32.96
N VAL A 482 4.19 -17.73 33.71
CA VAL A 482 4.83 -16.46 33.40
C VAL A 482 5.90 -16.14 34.44
N VAL A 483 7.12 -15.92 33.95
CA VAL A 483 8.28 -15.51 34.77
C VAL A 483 8.67 -14.09 34.35
N ALA A 484 8.55 -13.13 35.25
CA ALA A 484 8.93 -11.73 34.99
C ALA A 484 9.99 -11.28 36.01
N GLY A 485 11.08 -10.65 35.51
CA GLY A 485 12.21 -10.25 36.33
C GLY A 485 12.80 -11.39 37.16
N GLY A 486 12.77 -12.62 36.64
CA GLY A 486 13.25 -13.83 37.30
C GLY A 486 12.31 -14.37 38.41
N GLN A 487 11.10 -13.84 38.55
CA GLN A 487 10.09 -14.30 39.51
C GLN A 487 8.87 -14.88 38.79
N THR A 488 8.34 -15.99 39.27
CA THR A 488 7.07 -16.52 38.75
C THR A 488 5.93 -15.62 39.21
N VAL A 489 5.33 -14.88 38.25
CA VAL A 489 4.20 -13.96 38.49
C VAL A 489 2.86 -14.62 38.22
N VAL A 490 2.83 -15.62 37.31
CA VAL A 490 1.68 -16.51 37.07
C VAL A 490 2.17 -17.95 37.14
N GLN A 491 1.61 -18.73 38.03
CA GLN A 491 1.90 -20.16 38.12
C GLN A 491 0.91 -20.91 37.21
N GLY A 492 1.40 -21.44 36.13
CA GLY A 492 0.63 -22.24 35.19
C GLY A 492 0.72 -23.74 35.41
N THR A 493 -0.04 -24.49 34.60
CA THR A 493 -0.02 -25.97 34.56
C THR A 493 0.57 -26.48 33.22
N SER A 494 0.80 -25.59 32.27
CA SER A 494 1.47 -25.87 31.02
C SER A 494 2.95 -26.19 31.18
N SER A 495 3.51 -26.95 30.26
CA SER A 495 4.96 -27.11 30.09
C SER A 495 5.62 -25.92 29.40
N VAL A 496 4.84 -25.04 28.78
CA VAL A 496 5.31 -23.84 28.09
C VAL A 496 5.46 -22.70 29.10
N THR A 497 6.51 -21.90 28.93
CA THR A 497 6.82 -20.75 29.77
C THR A 497 6.95 -19.49 28.95
N VAL A 498 6.38 -18.39 29.44
CA VAL A 498 6.62 -17.03 28.94
C VAL A 498 7.59 -16.33 29.88
N THR A 499 8.77 -15.98 29.38
CA THR A 499 9.78 -15.20 30.11
C THR A 499 9.68 -13.74 29.71
N VAL A 500 9.65 -12.86 30.71
CA VAL A 500 9.56 -11.40 30.53
C VAL A 500 10.74 -10.77 31.26
N ASP A 501 11.62 -10.08 30.54
CA ASP A 501 12.80 -9.44 31.12
C ASP A 501 12.44 -8.25 32.02
N GLY A 502 11.41 -7.50 31.61
CA GLY A 502 10.93 -6.31 32.30
C GLY A 502 9.60 -6.52 33.05
N ASP A 503 8.64 -5.66 32.78
CA ASP A 503 7.41 -5.56 33.56
C ASP A 503 6.31 -6.51 33.11
N TYR A 504 5.67 -7.15 34.09
CA TYR A 504 4.37 -7.79 33.95
C TYR A 504 3.30 -6.95 34.62
N THR A 505 2.19 -6.68 33.93
CA THR A 505 1.06 -5.94 34.49
C THR A 505 -0.29 -6.58 34.15
N SER A 506 -1.22 -6.55 35.14
CA SER A 506 -2.62 -6.90 34.90
C SER A 506 -3.52 -5.67 34.69
N ASP A 507 -2.94 -4.49 34.74
CA ASP A 507 -3.64 -3.21 34.63
C ASP A 507 -2.90 -2.35 33.61
N PHE A 508 -3.09 -2.65 32.32
CA PHE A 508 -2.54 -1.85 31.25
C PHE A 508 -3.62 -1.02 30.57
N MET A 509 -3.26 0.19 30.20
CA MET A 509 -4.05 1.00 29.26
C MET A 509 -3.51 0.75 27.86
N SER A 510 -4.39 0.36 26.93
CA SER A 510 -4.00 0.20 25.53
C SER A 510 -3.61 1.56 24.95
N SER A 511 -2.42 1.65 24.37
CA SER A 511 -2.03 2.72 23.45
C SER A 511 -2.16 2.27 22.01
N ALA A 512 -2.97 1.26 21.77
CA ALA A 512 -3.23 0.70 20.45
C ALA A 512 -3.92 1.71 19.54
N ASN A 513 -3.61 1.61 18.26
CA ASN A 513 -4.23 2.41 17.23
C ASN A 513 -5.62 1.85 16.89
N GLU A 514 -6.49 2.72 16.43
CA GLU A 514 -7.81 2.37 15.92
C GLU A 514 -7.82 2.40 14.38
N LEU A 515 -8.82 1.80 13.76
CA LEU A 515 -9.08 1.96 12.34
C LEU A 515 -9.31 3.44 12.02
N ALA A 516 -8.88 3.88 10.85
CA ALA A 516 -9.12 5.23 10.36
C ALA A 516 -10.62 5.53 10.38
N SER A 517 -11.00 6.64 11.00
CA SER A 517 -12.38 7.10 11.09
C SER A 517 -12.87 7.71 9.77
N GLU A 518 -11.94 8.15 8.93
CA GLU A 518 -12.22 8.82 7.67
C GLU A 518 -11.42 8.19 6.53
N THR A 519 -12.00 8.19 5.35
CA THR A 519 -11.37 7.83 4.08
C THR A 519 -11.40 9.04 3.15
N TYR A 520 -10.74 8.95 1.99
CA TYR A 520 -10.72 10.03 1.02
C TYR A 520 -12.16 10.43 0.60
N ASP A 521 -12.43 11.73 0.57
CA ASP A 521 -13.73 12.26 0.14
C ASP A 521 -13.94 12.05 -1.37
N ARG A 522 -14.85 11.17 -1.72
CA ARG A 522 -15.19 10.79 -3.09
C ARG A 522 -16.39 11.55 -3.67
N SER A 523 -16.91 12.55 -2.95
CA SER A 523 -18.16 13.23 -3.31
C SER A 523 -18.11 13.87 -4.70
N ALA A 524 -16.99 14.49 -5.09
CA ALA A 524 -16.82 15.09 -6.40
C ALA A 524 -16.82 14.06 -7.53
N PHE A 525 -16.21 12.90 -7.32
CA PHE A 525 -16.25 11.76 -8.24
C PHE A 525 -17.68 11.21 -8.37
N ASP A 526 -18.35 10.99 -7.25
CA ASP A 526 -19.71 10.47 -7.22
C ASP A 526 -20.72 11.42 -7.88
N GLU A 527 -20.57 12.74 -7.66
CA GLU A 527 -21.40 13.73 -8.33
C GLU A 527 -21.18 13.71 -9.85
N TYR A 528 -19.93 13.58 -10.31
CA TYR A 528 -19.60 13.58 -11.73
C TYR A 528 -20.18 12.36 -12.46
N PHE A 529 -20.01 11.16 -11.90
CA PHE A 529 -20.44 9.92 -12.53
C PHE A 529 -21.86 9.47 -12.14
N GLY A 530 -22.49 10.13 -11.17
CA GLY A 530 -23.79 9.70 -10.62
C GLY A 530 -23.69 8.40 -9.84
N THR A 531 -22.58 8.17 -9.17
CA THR A 531 -22.29 6.96 -8.37
C THR A 531 -22.47 7.22 -6.88
N SER A 532 -22.24 6.20 -6.06
CA SER A 532 -22.22 6.28 -4.60
C SER A 532 -21.14 5.33 -4.11
N THR A 533 -19.89 5.82 -4.06
CA THR A 533 -18.71 5.02 -3.80
C THR A 533 -18.00 5.39 -2.51
N ALA A 534 -18.59 6.27 -1.69
CA ALA A 534 -18.06 6.59 -0.36
C ALA A 534 -18.08 5.35 0.54
N TRP A 535 -17.06 5.19 1.37
CA TRP A 535 -16.90 4.05 2.28
C TRP A 535 -16.15 4.45 3.53
N THR A 536 -16.15 3.59 4.54
CA THR A 536 -15.38 3.75 5.78
C THR A 536 -14.69 2.44 6.15
N MET A 537 -13.58 2.51 6.87
CA MET A 537 -12.87 1.32 7.34
C MET A 537 -13.75 0.44 8.23
N GLY A 538 -13.69 -0.88 8.00
CA GLY A 538 -14.49 -1.88 8.74
C GLY A 538 -15.95 -1.97 8.35
N GLN A 539 -16.46 -1.14 7.44
CA GLN A 539 -17.78 -1.29 6.90
C GLN A 539 -17.81 -2.45 5.90
N VAL A 540 -18.67 -3.43 6.12
CA VAL A 540 -18.92 -4.53 5.18
C VAL A 540 -19.91 -4.03 4.12
N ALA A 541 -19.62 -4.29 2.84
CA ALA A 541 -20.43 -3.87 1.70
C ALA A 541 -21.81 -4.59 1.67
#